data_3b6de53cdf36161d6070c3a4ce8ba8ca
#
_entry.id   3b6de53cdf36161d6070c3a4ce8ba8ca
#
_cell.length_a   1.000
_cell.length_b   1.000
_cell.length_c   1.000
_cell.angle_alpha   90.00
_cell.angle_beta   90.00
_cell.angle_gamma   90.00
#
_symmetry.space_group_name_H-M   'P 1'
#
loop_
_entity.id
_entity.type
_entity.pdbx_description
1 polymer ?
#
loop_
_entity_poly.entity_id
_entity_poly.type
_entity_poly.pdbx_seq_one_letter_code
_entity_poly.pdbx_strand_id
1 'polypeptide(L)'
;MGTDSAIPDEFRSSLRLSKCVKMKRDFQHARVSEPFTGMTMYGAPVDLSFKHISSLADAWTEEPTSGLRPLKRNSEMKYQSHSLRLNNNNITDLHDLQKTVSDFLAEPLQLAWLDLSFNQITHIEHVLCELRELRVLYLHGNSIFILSEVDRLGVLPHLHTITLHGNVIEANKAYRNRVINALPRLKTMDFSAVTRQEQVMAKIWHHSNNHSRRKETLQ
;
A
#
# COMPACT_ATOMS: atom_id res chain seq x y z
N MET A 1 0.56 44.70 9.74
CA MET A 1 -0.59 44.25 8.97
C MET A 1 -0.06 43.44 7.81
N GLY A 2 0.02 42.17 7.95
CA GLY A 2 0.43 41.19 6.91
C GLY A 2 -0.67 40.20 6.72
N THR A 3 -1.36 40.29 5.58
CA THR A 3 -2.48 39.38 5.20
C THR A 3 -1.89 38.07 4.71
N ASP A 4 -1.97 37.04 5.52
CA ASP A 4 -1.78 35.66 5.11
C ASP A 4 -2.94 35.25 4.21
N SER A 5 -2.74 35.25 2.89
CA SER A 5 -3.70 34.75 1.92
C SER A 5 -3.71 33.22 1.94
N ALA A 6 -4.64 32.65 2.66
CA ALA A 6 -4.88 31.22 2.63
C ALA A 6 -5.34 30.80 1.22
N ILE A 7 -4.61 29.93 0.56
CA ILE A 7 -4.97 29.32 -0.72
C ILE A 7 -6.18 28.42 -0.46
N PRO A 8 -7.31 28.57 -1.21
CA PRO A 8 -8.50 27.73 -1.05
C PRO A 8 -8.21 26.24 -1.23
N ASP A 9 -8.90 25.39 -0.46
CA ASP A 9 -8.72 23.93 -0.45
C ASP A 9 -8.99 23.27 -1.81
N GLU A 10 -9.84 23.84 -2.64
CA GLU A 10 -10.07 23.38 -4.03
C GLU A 10 -8.83 23.47 -4.91
N PHE A 11 -7.98 24.50 -4.73
CA PHE A 11 -6.74 24.62 -5.50
C PHE A 11 -5.67 23.64 -5.03
N ARG A 12 -5.69 23.26 -3.75
CA ARG A 12 -4.80 22.24 -3.20
C ARG A 12 -5.13 20.83 -3.71
N SER A 13 -6.42 20.51 -3.89
CA SER A 13 -6.86 19.22 -4.45
C SER A 13 -6.54 19.10 -5.94
N SER A 14 -6.70 20.16 -6.71
CA SER A 14 -6.37 20.19 -8.15
C SER A 14 -4.88 20.04 -8.42
N LEU A 15 -4.01 20.69 -7.65
CA LEU A 15 -2.54 20.56 -7.76
C LEU A 15 -2.05 19.16 -7.36
N ARG A 16 -2.72 18.50 -6.41
CA ARG A 16 -2.40 17.11 -5.98
C ARG A 16 -2.83 16.09 -7.01
N LEU A 17 -4.01 16.24 -7.60
CA LEU A 17 -4.48 15.41 -8.73
C LEU A 17 -3.56 15.54 -9.94
N SER A 18 -3.07 16.74 -10.25
CA SER A 18 -2.15 16.96 -11.36
C SER A 18 -0.78 16.29 -11.14
N LYS A 19 -0.25 16.29 -9.90
CA LYS A 19 0.99 15.57 -9.56
C LYS A 19 0.81 14.05 -9.66
N CYS A 20 -0.31 13.51 -9.18
CA CYS A 20 -0.62 12.08 -9.25
C CYS A 20 -0.79 11.63 -10.72
N VAL A 21 -1.49 12.42 -11.54
CA VAL A 21 -1.66 12.17 -12.98
C VAL A 21 -0.32 12.28 -13.73
N LYS A 22 0.55 13.22 -13.35
CA LYS A 22 1.89 13.34 -13.94
C LYS A 22 2.78 12.16 -13.57
N MET A 23 2.78 11.73 -12.30
CA MET A 23 3.46 10.50 -11.88
C MET A 23 2.95 9.26 -12.63
N LYS A 24 1.63 9.12 -12.82
CA LYS A 24 1.06 8.02 -13.63
C LYS A 24 1.59 8.04 -15.07
N ARG A 25 1.71 9.20 -15.73
CA ARG A 25 2.24 9.33 -17.10
C ARG A 25 3.73 9.05 -17.18
N ASP A 26 4.53 9.53 -16.24
CA ASP A 26 5.98 9.35 -16.26
C ASP A 26 6.35 7.87 -16.04
N PHE A 27 5.57 7.11 -15.25
CA PHE A 27 5.74 5.66 -15.09
C PHE A 27 5.24 4.84 -16.29
N GLN A 28 4.26 5.32 -17.07
CA GLN A 28 3.82 4.64 -18.30
C GLN A 28 4.90 4.58 -19.39
N HIS A 29 5.85 5.51 -19.39
CA HIS A 29 6.94 5.54 -20.38
C HIS A 29 8.24 4.89 -19.88
N ALA A 30 8.39 4.71 -18.57
CA ALA A 30 9.51 3.97 -18.00
C ALA A 30 9.16 2.48 -17.93
N ARG A 31 9.41 1.74 -19.02
CA ARG A 31 9.68 0.30 -18.91
C ARG A 31 11.04 0.13 -18.22
N VAL A 32 11.10 0.51 -16.94
CA VAL A 32 12.25 0.20 -16.12
C VAL A 32 12.12 -1.27 -15.75
N SER A 33 12.95 -2.07 -16.39
CA SER A 33 13.30 -3.40 -15.94
C SER A 33 14.02 -3.28 -14.60
N GLU A 34 13.28 -3.04 -13.51
CA GLU A 34 13.81 -3.22 -12.17
C GLU A 34 14.12 -4.71 -12.00
N PRO A 35 15.31 -5.08 -11.53
CA PRO A 35 15.60 -6.46 -11.15
C PRO A 35 14.79 -6.77 -9.90
N PHE A 36 13.59 -7.27 -10.08
CA PHE A 36 12.65 -7.67 -9.05
C PHE A 36 13.17 -8.96 -8.38
N THR A 37 14.22 -8.84 -7.60
CA THR A 37 14.83 -9.95 -6.83
C THR A 37 13.87 -10.55 -5.78
N GLY A 38 12.79 -9.83 -5.40
CA GLY A 38 11.77 -10.34 -4.49
C GLY A 38 10.70 -11.24 -5.12
N MET A 39 10.47 -11.15 -6.43
CA MET A 39 9.38 -11.83 -7.14
C MET A 39 9.56 -13.35 -7.25
N THR A 40 10.80 -13.85 -7.18
CA THR A 40 11.09 -15.29 -7.26
C THR A 40 10.72 -16.06 -6.00
N MET A 41 10.60 -15.38 -4.85
CA MET A 41 10.27 -16.03 -3.57
C MET A 41 8.78 -16.33 -3.40
N TYR A 42 7.89 -15.57 -4.06
CA TYR A 42 6.45 -15.67 -3.87
C TYR A 42 5.71 -16.21 -5.12
N GLY A 43 6.45 -16.62 -6.13
CA GLY A 43 5.93 -17.03 -7.43
C GLY A 43 5.62 -15.85 -8.37
N ALA A 44 5.26 -16.15 -9.61
CA ALA A 44 4.80 -15.15 -10.56
C ALA A 44 3.44 -14.60 -10.08
N PRO A 45 3.22 -13.27 -10.12
CA PRO A 45 1.96 -12.69 -9.65
C PRO A 45 0.80 -13.04 -10.58
N VAL A 46 -0.39 -13.20 -10.01
CA VAL A 46 -1.65 -13.08 -10.74
C VAL A 46 -1.80 -11.61 -11.06
N ASP A 47 -1.69 -11.23 -12.33
CA ASP A 47 -1.56 -9.85 -12.78
C ASP A 47 -2.87 -9.32 -13.36
N LEU A 48 -3.57 -8.50 -12.58
CA LEU A 48 -4.79 -7.77 -12.93
C LEU A 48 -4.54 -6.26 -13.05
N SER A 49 -3.30 -5.85 -13.33
CA SER A 49 -2.98 -4.44 -13.53
C SER A 49 -3.57 -3.87 -14.83
N PHE A 50 -3.90 -2.58 -14.82
CA PHE A 50 -4.43 -1.85 -15.99
C PHE A 50 -5.75 -2.40 -16.56
N LYS A 51 -6.60 -2.99 -15.72
CA LYS A 51 -7.90 -3.58 -16.11
C LYS A 51 -9.08 -2.62 -15.94
N HIS A 52 -8.82 -1.37 -15.51
CA HIS A 52 -9.85 -0.38 -15.21
C HIS A 52 -10.86 -0.80 -14.12
N ILE A 53 -10.46 -1.74 -13.26
CA ILE A 53 -11.26 -2.24 -12.15
C ILE A 53 -11.61 -1.10 -11.21
N SER A 54 -12.90 -0.87 -10.98
CA SER A 54 -13.41 0.16 -10.05
C SER A 54 -13.81 -0.44 -8.71
N SER A 55 -14.40 -1.62 -8.74
CA SER A 55 -14.70 -2.44 -7.55
C SER A 55 -13.95 -3.76 -7.64
N LEU A 56 -13.52 -4.31 -6.51
CA LEU A 56 -12.89 -5.63 -6.49
C LEU A 56 -13.83 -6.74 -6.97
N ALA A 57 -15.16 -6.54 -6.91
CA ALA A 57 -16.14 -7.43 -7.53
C ALA A 57 -15.98 -7.49 -9.07
N ASP A 58 -15.58 -6.40 -9.72
CA ASP A 58 -15.37 -6.37 -11.17
C ASP A 58 -14.18 -7.25 -11.59
N ALA A 59 -13.22 -7.45 -10.66
CA ALA A 59 -12.05 -8.27 -10.91
C ALA A 59 -12.39 -9.73 -11.28
N TRP A 60 -13.52 -10.25 -10.80
CA TRP A 60 -13.91 -11.66 -11.00
C TRP A 60 -14.20 -12.01 -12.46
N THR A 61 -14.50 -11.03 -13.28
CA THR A 61 -14.75 -11.19 -14.72
C THR A 61 -13.48 -11.00 -15.57
N GLU A 62 -12.38 -10.56 -14.95
CA GLU A 62 -11.15 -10.24 -15.65
C GLU A 62 -10.22 -11.44 -15.73
N GLU A 63 -9.63 -11.65 -16.91
CA GLU A 63 -8.54 -12.62 -17.07
C GLU A 63 -7.19 -11.94 -16.74
N PRO A 64 -6.38 -12.57 -15.87
CA PRO A 64 -5.04 -12.07 -15.58
C PRO A 64 -4.16 -11.98 -16.83
N THR A 65 -3.35 -10.95 -16.88
CA THR A 65 -2.40 -10.73 -17.97
C THR A 65 -1.34 -11.83 -17.96
N SER A 66 -1.14 -12.47 -19.11
CA SER A 66 -0.11 -13.50 -19.28
C SER A 66 1.29 -12.88 -19.19
N GLY A 67 2.08 -13.34 -18.21
CA GLY A 67 3.49 -12.96 -18.07
C GLY A 67 4.43 -13.88 -18.85
N LEU A 68 5.73 -13.61 -18.76
CA LEU A 68 6.78 -14.46 -19.36
C LEU A 68 6.81 -15.88 -18.77
N ARG A 69 6.29 -16.06 -17.57
CA ARG A 69 6.17 -17.36 -16.89
C ARG A 69 4.69 -17.71 -16.77
N PRO A 70 4.23 -18.83 -17.36
CA PRO A 70 2.85 -19.25 -17.23
C PRO A 70 2.54 -19.58 -15.77
N LEU A 71 1.40 -19.05 -15.29
CA LEU A 71 0.85 -19.39 -13.98
C LEU A 71 0.24 -20.79 -14.05
N LYS A 72 0.60 -21.64 -13.07
CA LYS A 72 -0.04 -22.93 -12.89
C LYS A 72 -1.40 -22.75 -12.23
N ARG A 73 -2.39 -23.54 -12.64
CA ARG A 73 -3.69 -23.63 -12.00
C ARG A 73 -3.86 -25.01 -11.32
N ASN A 74 -4.64 -25.06 -10.26
CA ASN A 74 -5.05 -26.31 -9.63
C ASN A 74 -6.29 -26.91 -10.33
N SER A 75 -6.83 -28.01 -9.80
CA SER A 75 -8.04 -28.66 -10.33
C SER A 75 -9.30 -27.79 -10.28
N GLU A 76 -9.34 -26.78 -9.43
CA GLU A 76 -10.41 -25.79 -9.30
C GLU A 76 -10.19 -24.56 -10.19
N MET A 77 -9.22 -24.60 -11.10
CA MET A 77 -8.84 -23.51 -12.00
C MET A 77 -8.24 -22.28 -11.28
N LYS A 78 -7.92 -22.38 -9.99
CA LYS A 78 -7.27 -21.32 -9.21
C LYS A 78 -5.76 -21.31 -9.41
N TYR A 79 -5.17 -20.13 -9.34
CA TYR A 79 -3.74 -19.92 -9.57
C TYR A 79 -2.88 -20.36 -8.39
N GLN A 80 -1.84 -21.13 -8.64
CA GLN A 80 -0.82 -21.51 -7.67
C GLN A 80 0.21 -20.39 -7.55
N SER A 81 -0.18 -19.32 -6.88
CA SER A 81 0.67 -18.13 -6.63
C SER A 81 0.39 -17.59 -5.23
N HIS A 82 1.39 -16.95 -4.63
CA HIS A 82 1.26 -16.19 -3.38
C HIS A 82 1.42 -14.69 -3.63
N SER A 83 1.22 -14.26 -4.87
CA SER A 83 1.39 -12.88 -5.31
C SER A 83 0.20 -12.42 -6.15
N LEU A 84 -0.38 -11.27 -5.80
CA LEU A 84 -1.50 -10.65 -6.51
C LEU A 84 -1.15 -9.21 -6.87
N ARG A 85 -1.38 -8.81 -8.10
CA ARG A 85 -1.15 -7.47 -8.61
C ARG A 85 -2.44 -6.86 -9.10
N LEU A 86 -2.83 -5.75 -8.49
CA LEU A 86 -4.03 -4.96 -8.77
C LEU A 86 -3.71 -3.48 -9.02
N ASN A 87 -2.45 -3.16 -9.28
CA ASN A 87 -2.01 -1.79 -9.46
C ASN A 87 -2.52 -1.14 -10.76
N ASN A 88 -2.53 0.19 -10.80
CA ASN A 88 -3.00 0.97 -11.95
C ASN A 88 -4.45 0.64 -12.37
N ASN A 89 -5.34 0.55 -11.39
CA ASN A 89 -6.78 0.44 -11.55
C ASN A 89 -7.49 1.69 -10.95
N ASN A 90 -8.80 1.61 -10.74
CA ASN A 90 -9.60 2.69 -10.17
C ASN A 90 -10.26 2.28 -8.84
N ILE A 91 -9.66 1.32 -8.13
CA ILE A 91 -10.19 0.75 -6.89
C ILE A 91 -10.25 1.82 -5.80
N THR A 92 -11.42 2.00 -5.19
CA THR A 92 -11.67 3.02 -4.16
C THR A 92 -11.65 2.48 -2.74
N ASP A 93 -12.01 1.20 -2.58
CA ASP A 93 -12.11 0.49 -1.31
C ASP A 93 -11.68 -0.98 -1.46
N LEU A 94 -11.58 -1.69 -0.33
CA LEU A 94 -11.10 -3.07 -0.29
C LEU A 94 -12.20 -4.06 0.16
N HIS A 95 -13.48 -3.66 0.06
CA HIS A 95 -14.60 -4.43 0.58
C HIS A 95 -14.57 -5.91 0.19
N ASP A 96 -14.35 -6.22 -1.09
CA ASP A 96 -14.36 -7.59 -1.62
C ASP A 96 -12.96 -8.22 -1.74
N LEU A 97 -11.93 -7.67 -1.06
CA LEU A 97 -10.54 -8.14 -1.21
C LEU A 97 -10.40 -9.62 -0.83
N GLN A 98 -10.99 -10.06 0.28
CA GLN A 98 -10.87 -11.45 0.75
C GLN A 98 -11.48 -12.42 -0.25
N LYS A 99 -12.64 -12.06 -0.82
CA LYS A 99 -13.30 -12.86 -1.84
C LYS A 99 -12.47 -12.90 -3.12
N THR A 100 -11.98 -11.76 -3.58
CA THR A 100 -11.10 -11.65 -4.76
C THR A 100 -9.86 -12.53 -4.61
N VAL A 101 -9.17 -12.45 -3.47
CA VAL A 101 -8.01 -13.32 -3.18
C VAL A 101 -8.41 -14.80 -3.23
N SER A 102 -9.56 -15.16 -2.66
CA SER A 102 -10.06 -16.55 -2.62
C SER A 102 -10.50 -17.07 -3.99
N ASP A 103 -11.00 -16.20 -4.85
CA ASP A 103 -11.44 -16.59 -6.20
C ASP A 103 -10.25 -16.85 -7.14
N PHE A 104 -9.19 -16.06 -7.01
CA PHE A 104 -8.01 -16.19 -7.87
C PHE A 104 -6.98 -17.19 -7.38
N LEU A 105 -6.71 -17.26 -6.06
CA LEU A 105 -5.58 -18.01 -5.53
C LEU A 105 -6.00 -19.36 -4.97
N ALA A 106 -5.18 -20.40 -5.26
CA ALA A 106 -5.38 -21.76 -4.73
C ALA A 106 -5.21 -21.78 -3.20
N GLU A 107 -4.30 -20.97 -2.66
CA GLU A 107 -4.00 -20.86 -1.25
C GLU A 107 -4.13 -19.39 -0.79
N PRO A 108 -5.37 -18.85 -0.65
CA PRO A 108 -5.61 -17.44 -0.37
C PRO A 108 -4.97 -16.96 0.93
N LEU A 109 -4.90 -17.82 1.95
CA LEU A 109 -4.29 -17.50 3.25
C LEU A 109 -2.75 -17.39 3.19
N GLN A 110 -2.13 -17.89 2.12
CA GLN A 110 -0.68 -17.80 1.89
C GLN A 110 -0.26 -16.59 1.06
N LEU A 111 -1.17 -15.65 0.78
CA LEU A 111 -0.83 -14.42 0.07
C LEU A 111 0.27 -13.66 0.80
N ALA A 112 1.43 -13.54 0.16
CA ALA A 112 2.64 -12.94 0.73
C ALA A 112 3.03 -11.60 0.10
N TRP A 113 2.59 -11.32 -1.13
CA TRP A 113 2.87 -10.11 -1.87
C TRP A 113 1.60 -9.53 -2.51
N LEU A 114 1.26 -8.30 -2.20
CA LEU A 114 0.07 -7.59 -2.70
C LEU A 114 0.45 -6.21 -3.20
N ASP A 115 0.13 -5.92 -4.46
CA ASP A 115 0.31 -4.61 -5.07
C ASP A 115 -1.04 -3.96 -5.39
N LEU A 116 -1.37 -2.94 -4.63
CA LEU A 116 -2.54 -2.08 -4.77
C LEU A 116 -2.15 -0.64 -5.14
N SER A 117 -0.92 -0.42 -5.58
CA SER A 117 -0.42 0.91 -5.91
C SER A 117 -1.16 1.54 -7.10
N PHE A 118 -1.14 2.88 -7.17
CA PHE A 118 -1.79 3.65 -8.22
C PHE A 118 -3.28 3.33 -8.42
N ASN A 119 -4.02 3.28 -7.32
CA ASN A 119 -5.47 3.22 -7.26
C ASN A 119 -6.05 4.50 -6.66
N GLN A 120 -7.27 4.45 -6.13
CA GLN A 120 -7.97 5.58 -5.48
C GLN A 120 -8.36 5.23 -4.04
N ILE A 121 -7.66 4.29 -3.41
CA ILE A 121 -7.93 3.81 -2.05
C ILE A 121 -7.73 4.96 -1.06
N THR A 122 -8.73 5.17 -0.20
CA THR A 122 -8.75 6.27 0.77
C THR A 122 -8.41 5.85 2.19
N HIS A 123 -8.59 4.56 2.51
CA HIS A 123 -8.40 4.00 3.86
C HIS A 123 -7.55 2.73 3.86
N ILE A 124 -6.81 2.52 4.94
CA ILE A 124 -6.19 1.22 5.23
C ILE A 124 -7.23 0.39 5.99
N GLU A 125 -7.99 -0.42 5.24
CA GLU A 125 -9.10 -1.18 5.79
C GLU A 125 -8.65 -2.41 6.59
N HIS A 126 -9.52 -2.85 7.51
CA HIS A 126 -9.22 -3.95 8.42
C HIS A 126 -9.00 -5.29 7.70
N VAL A 127 -9.61 -5.47 6.53
CA VAL A 127 -9.45 -6.69 5.70
C VAL A 127 -7.98 -7.00 5.39
N LEU A 128 -7.11 -5.99 5.27
CA LEU A 128 -5.68 -6.20 5.10
C LEU A 128 -5.04 -6.90 6.30
N CYS A 129 -5.59 -6.74 7.51
CA CYS A 129 -5.08 -7.36 8.73
C CYS A 129 -5.35 -8.88 8.81
N GLU A 130 -6.22 -9.39 7.95
CA GLU A 130 -6.56 -10.81 7.85
C GLU A 130 -5.54 -11.60 7.03
N LEU A 131 -4.76 -10.90 6.19
CA LEU A 131 -3.73 -11.49 5.33
C LEU A 131 -2.44 -11.76 6.14
N ARG A 132 -2.49 -12.75 7.04
CA ARG A 132 -1.45 -13.00 8.05
C ARG A 132 -0.07 -13.32 7.50
N GLU A 133 0.01 -13.91 6.30
CA GLU A 133 1.26 -14.24 5.63
C GLU A 133 1.82 -13.10 4.79
N LEU A 134 1.14 -11.93 4.78
CA LEU A 134 1.57 -10.78 3.98
C LEU A 134 2.93 -10.25 4.43
N ARG A 135 3.86 -10.17 3.49
CA ARG A 135 5.25 -9.75 3.67
C ARG A 135 5.57 -8.45 2.97
N VAL A 136 4.93 -8.23 1.84
CA VAL A 136 5.11 -7.04 1.00
C VAL A 136 3.74 -6.47 0.65
N LEU A 137 3.54 -5.18 0.92
CA LEU A 137 2.31 -4.45 0.62
C LEU A 137 2.65 -3.12 -0.07
N TYR A 138 2.18 -2.96 -1.30
CA TYR A 138 2.33 -1.71 -2.02
C TYR A 138 1.01 -0.95 -2.07
N LEU A 139 1.00 0.27 -1.50
CA LEU A 139 -0.14 1.19 -1.43
C LEU A 139 0.22 2.60 -1.93
N HIS A 140 1.41 2.78 -2.53
CA HIS A 140 1.82 4.09 -3.03
C HIS A 140 0.94 4.60 -4.17
N GLY A 141 0.85 5.93 -4.31
CA GLY A 141 0.05 6.55 -5.36
C GLY A 141 -1.46 6.36 -5.19
N ASN A 142 -1.96 6.25 -3.95
CA ASN A 142 -3.37 6.22 -3.60
C ASN A 142 -3.83 7.57 -2.98
N SER A 143 -4.99 7.58 -2.34
CA SER A 143 -5.59 8.77 -1.71
C SER A 143 -5.73 8.63 -0.19
N ILE A 144 -4.90 7.79 0.45
CA ILE A 144 -4.96 7.54 1.90
C ILE A 144 -4.65 8.83 2.67
N PHE A 145 -5.53 9.22 3.60
CA PHE A 145 -5.43 10.51 4.31
C PHE A 145 -5.36 10.38 5.84
N ILE A 146 -5.61 9.19 6.42
CA ILE A 146 -5.56 8.95 7.87
C ILE A 146 -4.29 8.16 8.23
N LEU A 147 -3.25 8.87 8.69
CA LEU A 147 -1.96 8.25 9.04
C LEU A 147 -2.06 7.25 10.20
N SER A 148 -2.99 7.43 11.15
CA SER A 148 -3.15 6.50 12.27
C SER A 148 -3.68 5.12 11.87
N GLU A 149 -4.27 4.98 10.69
CA GLU A 149 -4.73 3.67 10.21
C GLU A 149 -3.59 2.69 9.91
N VAL A 150 -2.37 3.20 9.70
CA VAL A 150 -1.17 2.36 9.57
C VAL A 150 -0.95 1.47 10.81
N ASP A 151 -1.39 1.90 11.98
CA ASP A 151 -1.28 1.14 13.24
C ASP A 151 -1.99 -0.22 13.16
N ARG A 152 -3.06 -0.33 12.35
CA ARG A 152 -3.81 -1.57 12.10
C ARG A 152 -2.91 -2.67 11.53
N LEU A 153 -1.98 -2.30 10.65
CA LEU A 153 -1.06 -3.24 10.00
C LEU A 153 0.00 -3.82 10.95
N GLY A 154 0.15 -3.25 12.14
CA GLY A 154 1.06 -3.74 13.19
C GLY A 154 0.77 -5.16 13.66
N VAL A 155 -0.45 -5.67 13.43
CA VAL A 155 -0.85 -7.05 13.75
C VAL A 155 -0.30 -8.08 12.76
N LEU A 156 0.22 -7.64 11.60
CA LEU A 156 0.77 -8.54 10.57
C LEU A 156 2.16 -9.03 10.99
N PRO A 157 2.32 -10.34 11.27
CA PRO A 157 3.55 -10.84 11.88
C PRO A 157 4.74 -10.87 10.93
N HIS A 158 4.49 -10.87 9.62
CA HIS A 158 5.51 -11.07 8.60
C HIS A 158 5.74 -9.84 7.71
N LEU A 159 4.94 -8.77 7.85
CA LEU A 159 5.06 -7.56 7.03
C LEU A 159 6.41 -6.87 7.29
N HIS A 160 7.26 -6.84 6.26
CA HIS A 160 8.59 -6.23 6.34
C HIS A 160 8.84 -5.18 5.25
N THR A 161 7.98 -5.09 4.23
CA THR A 161 8.11 -4.10 3.15
C THR A 161 6.76 -3.44 2.90
N ILE A 162 6.72 -2.12 2.96
CA ILE A 162 5.53 -1.32 2.65
C ILE A 162 5.90 -0.09 1.82
N THR A 163 5.01 0.31 0.91
CA THR A 163 5.10 1.60 0.23
C THR A 163 3.82 2.39 0.42
N LEU A 164 3.93 3.65 0.83
CA LEU A 164 2.81 4.55 1.13
C LEU A 164 3.01 5.97 0.55
N HIS A 165 4.18 6.24 -0.08
CA HIS A 165 4.44 7.55 -0.70
C HIS A 165 3.42 7.87 -1.81
N GLY A 166 3.28 9.15 -2.15
CA GLY A 166 2.26 9.57 -3.10
C GLY A 166 0.83 9.54 -2.56
N ASN A 167 0.64 9.33 -1.23
CA ASN A 167 -0.63 9.47 -0.53
C ASN A 167 -0.69 10.81 0.23
N VAL A 168 -1.90 11.22 0.67
CA VAL A 168 -2.08 12.46 1.45
C VAL A 168 -1.31 12.41 2.77
N ILE A 169 -1.21 11.24 3.40
CA ILE A 169 -0.47 11.03 4.66
C ILE A 169 1.01 11.38 4.57
N GLU A 170 1.63 11.36 3.39
CA GLU A 170 3.04 11.67 3.19
C GLU A 170 3.38 13.14 3.55
N ALA A 171 2.40 14.06 3.44
CA ALA A 171 2.58 15.46 3.81
C ALA A 171 2.78 15.67 5.34
N ASN A 172 2.52 14.67 6.16
CA ASN A 172 2.70 14.74 7.60
C ASN A 172 4.20 14.67 7.95
N LYS A 173 4.70 15.66 8.70
CA LYS A 173 6.11 15.71 9.14
C LYS A 173 6.56 14.48 9.92
N ALA A 174 5.62 13.80 10.58
CA ALA A 174 5.87 12.59 11.36
C ALA A 174 5.67 11.30 10.56
N TYR A 175 5.33 11.38 9.27
CA TYR A 175 4.95 10.26 8.42
C TYR A 175 5.89 9.04 8.59
N ARG A 176 7.17 9.20 8.28
CA ARG A 176 8.14 8.10 8.33
C ARG A 176 8.32 7.54 9.75
N ASN A 177 8.44 8.40 10.77
CA ASN A 177 8.57 7.97 12.16
C ASN A 177 7.33 7.22 12.65
N ARG A 178 6.13 7.68 12.26
CA ARG A 178 4.87 7.03 12.64
C ARG A 178 4.77 5.63 12.04
N VAL A 179 5.05 5.48 10.73
CA VAL A 179 5.00 4.19 10.04
C VAL A 179 6.02 3.22 10.62
N ILE A 180 7.28 3.65 10.84
CA ILE A 180 8.33 2.80 11.41
C ILE A 180 7.97 2.37 12.84
N ASN A 181 7.39 3.26 13.65
CA ASN A 181 6.96 2.91 15.01
C ASN A 181 5.79 1.93 15.02
N ALA A 182 4.82 2.09 14.11
CA ALA A 182 3.65 1.21 13.99
C ALA A 182 4.04 -0.21 13.51
N LEU A 183 5.10 -0.31 12.71
CA LEU A 183 5.55 -1.54 12.05
C LEU A 183 6.97 -1.92 12.47
N PRO A 184 7.19 -2.47 13.68
CA PRO A 184 8.52 -2.65 14.26
C PRO A 184 9.39 -3.68 13.51
N ARG A 185 8.81 -4.51 12.65
CA ARG A 185 9.52 -5.51 11.82
C ARG A 185 9.87 -5.00 10.42
N LEU A 186 9.56 -3.73 10.13
CA LEU A 186 9.75 -3.14 8.82
C LEU A 186 11.25 -3.08 8.45
N LYS A 187 11.59 -3.58 7.27
CA LYS A 187 12.94 -3.55 6.69
C LYS A 187 13.05 -2.54 5.57
N THR A 188 11.95 -2.33 4.84
CA THR A 188 11.90 -1.43 3.69
C THR A 188 10.62 -0.61 3.74
N MET A 189 10.75 0.70 3.62
CA MET A 189 9.65 1.66 3.50
C MET A 189 9.92 2.58 2.30
N ASP A 190 8.93 2.70 1.41
CA ASP A 190 9.01 3.57 0.23
C ASP A 190 10.30 3.35 -0.57
N PHE A 191 10.59 2.07 -0.86
CA PHE A 191 11.77 1.58 -1.57
C PHE A 191 13.11 1.91 -0.92
N SER A 192 13.12 2.45 0.31
CA SER A 192 14.34 2.72 1.07
C SER A 192 14.45 1.80 2.29
N ALA A 193 15.66 1.37 2.61
CA ALA A 193 15.91 0.55 3.78
C ALA A 193 15.57 1.30 5.08
N VAL A 194 14.97 0.62 6.05
CA VAL A 194 14.75 1.13 7.40
C VAL A 194 15.95 0.74 8.28
N THR A 195 16.69 1.74 8.72
CA THR A 195 17.88 1.54 9.54
C THR A 195 17.53 1.29 11.01
N ARG A 196 18.44 0.63 11.74
CA ARG A 196 18.29 0.47 13.18
C ARG A 196 18.19 1.80 13.93
N GLN A 197 18.92 2.81 13.46
CA GLN A 197 18.88 4.16 14.04
C GLN A 197 17.48 4.78 13.88
N GLU A 198 16.87 4.67 12.70
CA GLU A 198 15.50 5.16 12.48
C GLU A 198 14.49 4.45 13.37
N GLN A 199 14.62 3.15 13.59
CA GLN A 199 13.75 2.40 14.50
C GLN A 199 13.85 2.91 15.94
N VAL A 200 15.05 3.23 16.42
CA VAL A 200 15.28 3.81 17.74
C VAL A 200 14.68 5.21 17.83
N MET A 201 14.94 6.05 16.82
CA MET A 201 14.42 7.43 16.79
C MET A 201 12.91 7.48 16.70
N ALA A 202 12.27 6.60 15.95
CA ALA A 202 10.81 6.50 15.85
C ALA A 202 10.16 6.15 17.20
N LYS A 203 10.78 5.26 17.98
CA LYS A 203 10.33 4.92 19.35
C LYS A 203 10.45 6.12 20.29
N ILE A 204 11.59 6.82 20.29
CA ILE A 204 11.83 8.01 21.11
C ILE A 204 10.80 9.09 20.76
N TRP A 205 10.60 9.36 19.49
CA TRP A 205 9.61 10.31 18.99
C TRP A 205 8.20 9.98 19.50
N HIS A 206 7.80 8.71 19.42
CA HIS A 206 6.50 8.25 19.87
C HIS A 206 6.29 8.48 21.38
N HIS A 207 7.28 8.16 22.22
CA HIS A 207 7.23 8.36 23.66
C HIS A 207 7.12 9.85 24.03
N SER A 208 7.89 10.71 23.36
CA SER A 208 7.86 12.15 23.60
C SER A 208 6.50 12.77 23.29
N ASN A 209 5.91 12.41 22.13
CA ASN A 209 4.60 12.92 21.75
C ASN A 209 3.46 12.43 22.66
N ASN A 210 3.52 11.20 23.14
CA ASN A 210 2.51 10.69 24.06
C ASN A 210 2.59 11.38 25.44
N HIS A 211 3.79 11.79 25.89
CA HIS A 211 3.95 12.56 27.13
C HIS A 211 3.38 13.97 27.00
N SER A 212 3.57 14.62 25.88
CA SER A 212 3.05 15.97 25.64
C SER A 212 1.51 15.97 25.60
N ARG A 213 0.89 15.02 24.90
CA ARG A 213 -0.58 14.90 24.84
C ARG A 213 -1.22 14.63 26.21
N ARG A 214 -0.58 13.81 27.08
CA ARG A 214 -1.10 13.56 28.42
C ARG A 214 -1.04 14.78 29.34
N LYS A 215 -0.09 15.69 29.14
CA LYS A 215 -0.01 16.95 29.90
C LYS A 215 -1.09 17.95 29.48
N GLU A 216 -1.45 18.00 28.20
CA GLU A 216 -2.51 18.89 27.68
C GLU A 216 -3.92 18.43 28.12
N THR A 217 -4.14 17.15 28.39
CA THR A 217 -5.45 16.61 28.82
C THR A 217 -5.70 16.77 30.33
N LEU A 218 -4.68 17.17 31.11
CA LEU A 218 -4.74 17.35 32.57
C LEU A 218 -4.78 18.83 32.98
N GLN A 219 -4.86 19.75 32.06
CA GLN A 219 -5.11 21.18 32.23
C GLN A 219 -6.53 21.56 31.78
#